data_c407d9f4804c6f9bb5c2450a5ab50cc6
#
_entry.id   c407d9f4804c6f9bb5c2450a5ab50cc6
#
_cell.length_a   1.000
_cell.length_b   1.000
_cell.length_c   1.000
_cell.angle_alpha   90.00
_cell.angle_beta   90.00
_cell.angle_gamma   90.00
#
_symmetry.space_group_name_H-M   'P 1'
#
loop_
_entity.id
_entity.type
_entity.pdbx_description
1 polymer ?
#
loop_
_entity_poly.entity_id
_entity_poly.type
_entity_poly.pdbx_seq_one_letter_code
_entity_poly.pdbx_strand_id
1 'polypeptide(L)'
;MKDYKQISSKVDLFLGSIDPISIEHQFSKNPKVCFKKSLQKISEFIREKVYSQFPSSTSNLGRKAFDPMFMMQVIIVARRFGFSDQEMSDALKSDLLIMYLLGIKTPHPENMPSGKTIWSYREDFEKKGLFKELFSQSIAMNISSNQETIENEDIIIDSSFNVAPRQRNTRDENKLIKEGKGEELWLDNKYKKRQKDIDATWTKKRNETFYGYKAHVKCGAISKVILEVYTTNASTHDSQVILPLLHPNDVNKKLYLDAGYSGAKSLSTIKNELHIEPIVCEKGRRNKPLTDAPKKSNRIKS
;
A
#
# COMPACT_ATOMS: atom_id res chain seq x y z
N MET A 1 -13.69 29.41 -6.48
CA MET A 1 -13.39 28.63 -5.24
C MET A 1 -14.39 27.52 -5.16
N LYS A 2 -13.95 26.25 -5.08
CA LYS A 2 -14.88 25.10 -4.99
C LYS A 2 -15.58 25.13 -3.63
N ASP A 3 -16.90 24.93 -3.63
CA ASP A 3 -17.73 25.04 -2.42
C ASP A 3 -17.86 23.69 -1.72
N TYR A 4 -16.86 23.35 -0.90
CA TYR A 4 -16.84 22.17 -0.06
C TYR A 4 -17.22 22.49 1.39
N LYS A 5 -17.61 21.44 2.14
CA LYS A 5 -17.94 21.55 3.56
C LYS A 5 -16.74 22.07 4.35
N GLN A 6 -16.94 23.12 5.15
CA GLN A 6 -15.93 23.59 6.07
C GLN A 6 -15.77 22.59 7.24
N ILE A 7 -14.53 22.16 7.46
CA ILE A 7 -14.18 21.14 8.45
C ILE A 7 -13.71 21.78 9.76
N SER A 8 -13.16 23.02 9.70
CA SER A 8 -12.71 23.76 10.86
C SER A 8 -13.19 25.21 10.83
N SER A 9 -13.42 25.82 11.99
CA SER A 9 -13.68 27.24 12.12
C SER A 9 -12.40 28.06 12.03
N LYS A 10 -12.53 29.35 11.71
CA LYS A 10 -11.39 30.27 11.62
C LYS A 10 -10.82 30.68 12.97
N VAL A 11 -11.55 30.48 14.05
CA VAL A 11 -11.18 30.94 15.40
C VAL A 11 -11.44 29.84 16.40
N ASP A 12 -10.43 29.50 17.18
CA ASP A 12 -10.63 28.73 18.39
C ASP A 12 -9.79 29.23 19.53
N LEU A 13 -10.48 29.56 20.59
CA LEU A 13 -9.91 30.04 21.85
C LEU A 13 -9.18 28.92 22.62
N PHE A 14 -9.50 27.68 22.37
CA PHE A 14 -8.93 26.55 23.12
C PHE A 14 -7.60 26.03 22.54
N LEU A 15 -7.44 26.07 21.24
CA LEU A 15 -6.20 25.67 20.56
C LEU A 15 -5.30 26.86 20.18
N GLY A 16 -5.76 28.09 20.41
CA GLY A 16 -5.01 29.31 20.14
C GLY A 16 -3.73 29.49 20.98
N SER A 17 -3.56 28.64 21.99
CA SER A 17 -2.33 28.58 22.81
C SER A 17 -1.30 27.53 22.34
N ILE A 18 -1.66 26.66 21.40
CA ILE A 18 -0.72 25.68 20.86
C ILE A 18 -0.22 26.20 19.52
N ASP A 19 0.92 26.88 19.56
CA ASP A 19 1.61 27.34 18.36
C ASP A 19 2.02 26.12 17.51
N PRO A 20 1.59 26.03 16.23
CA PRO A 20 2.01 24.97 15.31
C PRO A 20 3.52 24.84 15.18
N ILE A 21 4.27 25.94 15.32
CA ILE A 21 5.72 25.99 15.29
C ILE A 21 6.30 25.28 16.52
N SER A 22 5.69 25.44 17.68
CA SER A 22 6.15 24.77 18.90
C SER A 22 5.92 23.26 18.84
N ILE A 23 4.83 22.81 18.23
CA ILE A 23 4.58 21.37 17.97
C ILE A 23 5.62 20.83 16.99
N GLU A 24 5.90 21.51 15.90
CA GLU A 24 6.91 21.09 14.92
C GLU A 24 8.29 21.04 15.54
N HIS A 25 8.66 22.01 16.37
CA HIS A 25 9.96 22.03 17.02
C HIS A 25 10.09 20.95 18.10
N GLN A 26 9.08 20.80 18.96
CA GLN A 26 9.08 19.84 20.05
C GLN A 26 9.00 18.38 19.56
N PHE A 27 8.34 18.14 18.44
CA PHE A 27 8.17 16.81 17.84
C PHE A 27 8.93 16.65 16.52
N SER A 28 9.86 17.52 16.19
CA SER A 28 10.60 17.50 14.92
C SER A 28 11.28 16.16 14.58
N LYS A 29 11.63 15.36 15.60
CA LYS A 29 12.18 14.01 15.47
C LYS A 29 11.11 12.90 15.51
N ASN A 30 9.84 13.25 15.74
CA ASN A 30 8.76 12.26 15.77
C ASN A 30 8.44 11.82 14.32
N PRO A 31 8.54 10.53 13.99
CA PRO A 31 8.25 10.03 12.65
C PRO A 31 6.84 10.39 12.14
N LYS A 32 5.89 10.56 13.06
CA LYS A 32 4.52 10.96 12.71
C LYS A 32 4.46 12.40 12.23
N VAL A 33 5.25 13.30 12.82
CA VAL A 33 5.33 14.71 12.40
C VAL A 33 6.09 14.85 11.07
N CYS A 34 7.17 14.09 10.88
CA CYS A 34 7.88 14.03 9.60
C CYS A 34 6.97 13.56 8.45
N PHE A 35 6.03 12.69 8.75
CA PHE A 35 5.05 12.21 7.77
C PHE A 35 4.16 13.32 7.21
N LYS A 36 3.87 14.39 7.96
CA LYS A 36 3.08 15.54 7.48
C LYS A 36 3.65 16.17 6.22
N LYS A 37 4.98 16.36 6.17
CA LYS A 37 5.65 16.92 4.98
C LYS A 37 5.52 16.01 3.76
N SER A 38 5.65 14.69 3.97
CA SER A 38 5.44 13.71 2.92
C SER A 38 4.00 13.68 2.44
N LEU A 39 3.02 13.75 3.37
CA LEU A 39 1.60 13.82 3.05
C LEU A 39 1.25 15.05 2.22
N GLN A 40 1.82 16.21 2.55
CA GLN A 40 1.64 17.44 1.79
C GLN A 40 2.19 17.32 0.37
N LYS A 41 3.44 16.87 0.22
CA LYS A 41 4.05 16.66 -1.11
C LYS A 41 3.23 15.73 -1.99
N ILE A 42 2.87 14.54 -1.47
CA ILE A 42 2.04 13.57 -2.21
C ILE A 42 0.70 14.19 -2.59
N SER A 43 0.09 14.98 -1.70
CA SER A 43 -1.19 15.65 -1.97
C SER A 43 -1.10 16.67 -3.08
N GLU A 44 0.00 17.40 -3.20
CA GLU A 44 0.23 18.35 -4.28
C GLU A 44 0.30 17.66 -5.64
N PHE A 45 1.04 16.56 -5.73
CA PHE A 45 1.20 15.80 -6.97
C PHE A 45 -0.12 15.24 -7.52
N ILE A 46 -0.99 14.71 -6.67
CA ILE A 46 -2.24 14.09 -7.12
C ILE A 46 -3.44 15.06 -7.19
N ARG A 47 -3.27 16.29 -6.72
CA ARG A 47 -4.34 17.28 -6.58
C ARG A 47 -5.20 17.47 -7.82
N GLU A 48 -4.58 17.79 -8.94
CA GLU A 48 -5.28 18.03 -10.21
C GLU A 48 -6.08 16.80 -10.65
N LYS A 49 -5.48 15.62 -10.55
CA LYS A 49 -6.12 14.36 -10.92
C LYS A 49 -7.34 14.08 -10.07
N VAL A 50 -7.24 14.29 -8.74
CA VAL A 50 -8.36 14.09 -7.82
C VAL A 50 -9.49 15.05 -8.16
N TYR A 51 -9.23 16.35 -8.29
CA TYR A 51 -10.27 17.32 -8.60
C TYR A 51 -10.88 17.17 -9.99
N SER A 52 -10.14 16.68 -10.97
CA SER A 52 -10.71 16.37 -12.30
C SER A 52 -11.77 15.28 -12.25
N GLN A 53 -11.64 14.33 -11.32
CA GLN A 53 -12.56 13.20 -11.18
C GLN A 53 -13.69 13.43 -10.16
N PHE A 54 -13.59 14.49 -9.35
CA PHE A 54 -14.59 14.90 -8.39
C PHE A 54 -14.99 16.36 -8.68
N PRO A 55 -15.80 16.60 -9.73
CA PRO A 55 -16.27 17.94 -10.03
C PRO A 55 -17.13 18.45 -8.88
N SER A 56 -17.00 19.73 -8.55
CA SER A 56 -17.86 20.36 -7.55
C SER A 56 -19.32 20.29 -7.97
N SER A 57 -20.22 19.95 -7.04
CA SER A 57 -21.65 20.06 -7.27
C SER A 57 -22.02 21.54 -7.52
N THR A 58 -22.77 21.80 -8.56
CA THR A 58 -23.35 23.12 -8.85
C THR A 58 -24.63 23.37 -8.06
N SER A 59 -25.16 22.34 -7.39
CA SER A 59 -26.40 22.42 -6.61
C SER A 59 -26.12 22.95 -5.21
N ASN A 60 -26.88 23.96 -4.80
CA ASN A 60 -26.91 24.45 -3.42
C ASN A 60 -27.88 23.66 -2.52
N LEU A 61 -28.52 22.61 -3.06
CA LEU A 61 -29.47 21.79 -2.33
C LEU A 61 -28.75 20.61 -1.66
N GLY A 62 -29.07 20.36 -0.41
CA GLY A 62 -28.57 19.22 0.35
C GLY A 62 -27.27 19.49 1.11
N ARG A 63 -26.75 18.42 1.75
CA ARG A 63 -25.50 18.45 2.51
C ARG A 63 -24.30 18.56 1.56
N LYS A 64 -23.43 19.55 1.77
CA LYS A 64 -22.21 19.70 0.99
C LYS A 64 -21.29 18.47 1.14
N ALA A 65 -20.70 18.05 0.04
CA ALA A 65 -19.71 16.97 0.02
C ALA A 65 -18.42 17.40 0.75
N PHE A 66 -17.70 16.43 1.27
CA PHE A 66 -16.34 16.68 1.77
C PHE A 66 -15.39 16.94 0.60
N ASP A 67 -14.36 17.74 0.87
CA ASP A 67 -13.28 17.94 -0.09
C ASP A 67 -12.62 16.58 -0.39
N PRO A 68 -12.56 16.15 -1.67
CA PRO A 68 -11.97 14.87 -2.02
C PRO A 68 -10.48 14.78 -1.70
N MET A 69 -9.74 15.90 -1.74
CA MET A 69 -8.33 15.88 -1.31
C MET A 69 -8.21 15.66 0.20
N PHE A 70 -9.05 16.29 0.99
CA PHE A 70 -9.10 16.01 2.42
C PHE A 70 -9.42 14.54 2.68
N MET A 71 -10.41 13.98 1.99
CA MET A 71 -10.78 12.55 2.12
C MET A 71 -9.64 11.61 1.68
N MET A 72 -8.89 11.97 0.64
CA MET A 72 -7.69 11.23 0.24
C MET A 72 -6.63 11.23 1.35
N GLN A 73 -6.36 12.38 1.95
CA GLN A 73 -5.43 12.50 3.08
C GLN A 73 -5.90 11.70 4.31
N VAL A 74 -7.19 11.74 4.63
CA VAL A 74 -7.80 10.94 5.71
C VAL A 74 -7.52 9.45 5.49
N ILE A 75 -7.73 8.95 4.27
CA ILE A 75 -7.52 7.54 3.95
C ILE A 75 -6.03 7.16 4.00
N ILE A 76 -5.14 8.00 3.50
CA ILE A 76 -3.68 7.79 3.58
C ILE A 76 -3.24 7.72 5.05
N VAL A 77 -3.70 8.65 5.89
CA VAL A 77 -3.40 8.67 7.33
C VAL A 77 -3.95 7.41 8.02
N ALA A 78 -5.20 7.03 7.74
CA ALA A 78 -5.80 5.81 8.27
C ALA A 78 -4.94 4.57 7.95
N ARG A 79 -4.50 4.43 6.71
CA ARG A 79 -3.63 3.32 6.29
C ARG A 79 -2.25 3.36 6.94
N ARG A 80 -1.66 4.55 7.06
CA ARG A 80 -0.33 4.73 7.69
C ARG A 80 -0.30 4.32 9.15
N PHE A 81 -1.40 4.54 9.88
CA PHE A 81 -1.51 4.24 11.31
C PHE A 81 -2.33 2.97 11.63
N GLY A 82 -2.81 2.27 10.61
CA GLY A 82 -3.53 1.02 10.77
C GLY A 82 -4.97 1.18 11.29
N PHE A 83 -5.57 2.36 11.14
CA PHE A 83 -6.95 2.58 11.56
C PHE A 83 -7.95 1.97 10.59
N SER A 84 -9.01 1.38 11.14
CA SER A 84 -10.25 1.11 10.42
C SER A 84 -10.96 2.42 10.09
N ASP A 85 -11.94 2.38 9.18
CA ASP A 85 -12.71 3.57 8.81
C ASP A 85 -13.45 4.18 10.01
N GLN A 86 -13.92 3.34 10.95
CA GLN A 86 -14.59 3.81 12.16
C GLN A 86 -13.60 4.44 13.15
N GLU A 87 -12.48 3.77 13.43
CA GLU A 87 -11.43 4.31 14.30
C GLU A 87 -10.88 5.64 13.76
N MET A 88 -10.73 5.76 12.44
CA MET A 88 -10.32 7.01 11.81
C MET A 88 -11.38 8.11 11.98
N SER A 89 -12.67 7.79 11.84
CA SER A 89 -13.77 8.73 12.12
C SER A 89 -13.74 9.24 13.55
N ASP A 90 -13.42 8.38 14.50
CA ASP A 90 -13.35 8.75 15.92
C ASP A 90 -12.06 9.54 16.23
N ALA A 91 -10.94 9.16 15.63
CA ALA A 91 -9.68 9.88 15.75
C ALA A 91 -9.75 11.32 15.19
N LEU A 92 -10.50 11.54 14.11
CA LEU A 92 -10.76 12.88 13.56
C LEU A 92 -11.43 13.83 14.54
N LYS A 93 -12.11 13.31 15.57
CA LYS A 93 -12.85 14.08 16.56
C LYS A 93 -12.09 14.28 17.89
N SER A 94 -11.09 13.43 18.16
CA SER A 94 -10.48 13.35 19.49
C SER A 94 -8.95 13.26 19.51
N ASP A 95 -8.30 12.89 18.40
CA ASP A 95 -6.83 12.74 18.35
C ASP A 95 -6.17 14.00 17.80
N LEU A 96 -5.50 14.76 18.68
CA LEU A 96 -4.82 16.00 18.33
C LEU A 96 -3.71 15.81 17.30
N LEU A 97 -3.04 14.66 17.30
CA LEU A 97 -2.00 14.38 16.32
C LEU A 97 -2.58 14.15 14.93
N ILE A 98 -3.68 13.42 14.84
CA ILE A 98 -4.39 13.20 13.56
C ILE A 98 -4.94 14.53 13.02
N MET A 99 -5.52 15.36 13.90
CA MET A 99 -5.97 16.69 13.54
C MET A 99 -4.82 17.56 13.01
N TYR A 100 -3.69 17.56 13.71
CA TYR A 100 -2.50 18.29 13.31
C TYR A 100 -1.97 17.83 11.92
N LEU A 101 -1.91 16.52 11.67
CA LEU A 101 -1.47 15.96 10.39
C LEU A 101 -2.36 16.41 9.23
N LEU A 102 -3.65 16.48 9.45
CA LEU A 102 -4.66 16.87 8.45
C LEU A 102 -4.95 18.37 8.40
N GLY A 103 -4.28 19.17 9.21
CA GLY A 103 -4.48 20.62 9.27
C GLY A 103 -5.83 21.05 9.86
N ILE A 104 -6.46 20.19 10.66
CA ILE A 104 -7.71 20.50 11.35
C ILE A 104 -7.36 21.32 12.60
N LYS A 105 -7.76 22.59 12.62
CA LYS A 105 -7.49 23.48 13.75
C LYS A 105 -8.48 23.27 14.89
N THR A 106 -9.76 23.15 14.53
CA THR A 106 -10.87 22.98 15.48
C THR A 106 -11.79 21.88 14.96
N PRO A 107 -11.95 20.79 15.70
CA PRO A 107 -12.90 19.76 15.29
C PRO A 107 -14.33 20.21 15.60
N HIS A 108 -15.18 20.16 14.59
CA HIS A 108 -16.62 20.15 14.77
C HIS A 108 -17.10 18.72 14.57
N PRO A 109 -17.40 17.95 15.63
CA PRO A 109 -17.72 16.52 15.53
C PRO A 109 -18.81 16.20 14.51
N GLU A 110 -19.82 17.09 14.41
CA GLU A 110 -20.92 16.99 13.44
C GLU A 110 -20.47 17.23 11.99
N ASN A 111 -19.32 17.87 11.81
CA ASN A 111 -18.74 18.17 10.50
C ASN A 111 -17.67 17.17 10.05
N MET A 112 -17.29 16.22 10.91
CA MET A 112 -16.33 15.19 10.55
C MET A 112 -16.99 14.06 9.73
N PRO A 113 -16.25 13.41 8.83
CA PRO A 113 -16.75 12.27 8.09
C PRO A 113 -16.99 11.09 9.03
N SER A 114 -18.13 10.41 8.84
CA SER A 114 -18.39 9.12 9.49
C SER A 114 -17.56 8.01 8.85
N GLY A 115 -17.39 6.87 9.53
CA GLY A 115 -16.71 5.70 8.96
C GLY A 115 -17.33 5.25 7.64
N LYS A 116 -18.68 5.30 7.51
CA LYS A 116 -19.39 5.02 6.25
C LYS A 116 -19.00 6.00 5.14
N THR A 117 -18.83 7.28 5.47
CA THR A 117 -18.40 8.31 4.51
C THR A 117 -16.97 8.03 4.04
N ILE A 118 -16.05 7.70 4.95
CA ILE A 118 -14.66 7.35 4.64
C ILE A 118 -14.63 6.13 3.72
N TRP A 119 -15.39 5.09 4.05
CA TRP A 119 -15.54 3.89 3.21
C TRP A 119 -16.04 4.23 1.80
N SER A 120 -17.08 5.07 1.67
CA SER A 120 -17.65 5.45 0.36
C SER A 120 -16.62 6.16 -0.52
N TYR A 121 -15.87 7.12 0.03
CA TYR A 121 -14.80 7.79 -0.72
C TYR A 121 -13.67 6.84 -1.12
N ARG A 122 -13.31 5.88 -0.25
CA ARG A 122 -12.31 4.87 -0.58
C ARG A 122 -12.73 4.01 -1.77
N GLU A 123 -13.99 3.54 -1.79
CA GLU A 123 -14.55 2.80 -2.92
C GLU A 123 -14.55 3.63 -4.22
N ASP A 124 -14.90 4.91 -4.11
CA ASP A 124 -14.92 5.80 -5.29
C ASP A 124 -13.50 6.07 -5.82
N PHE A 125 -12.53 6.26 -4.93
CA PHE A 125 -11.13 6.44 -5.33
C PHE A 125 -10.56 5.18 -5.98
N GLU A 126 -10.88 3.99 -5.47
CA GLU A 126 -10.48 2.72 -6.07
C GLU A 126 -11.09 2.56 -7.47
N LYS A 127 -12.40 2.72 -7.61
CA LYS A 127 -13.10 2.64 -8.91
C LYS A 127 -12.55 3.62 -9.95
N LYS A 128 -12.06 4.76 -9.52
CA LYS A 128 -11.46 5.80 -10.37
C LYS A 128 -9.95 5.59 -10.60
N GLY A 129 -9.35 4.54 -10.04
CA GLY A 129 -7.94 4.23 -10.16
C GLY A 129 -7.00 5.22 -9.48
N LEU A 130 -7.51 6.07 -8.57
CA LEU A 130 -6.73 7.13 -7.94
C LEU A 130 -5.66 6.60 -6.98
N PHE A 131 -5.85 5.45 -6.35
CA PHE A 131 -4.81 4.84 -5.52
C PHE A 131 -3.65 4.31 -6.34
N LYS A 132 -3.92 3.76 -7.51
CA LYS A 132 -2.86 3.34 -8.45
C LYS A 132 -2.05 4.55 -8.92
N GLU A 133 -2.72 5.64 -9.27
CA GLU A 133 -2.08 6.89 -9.66
C GLU A 133 -1.23 7.46 -8.51
N LEU A 134 -1.80 7.55 -7.30
CA LEU A 134 -1.09 8.00 -6.10
C LEU A 134 0.18 7.19 -5.85
N PHE A 135 0.09 5.87 -5.99
CA PHE A 135 1.22 4.97 -5.81
C PHE A 135 2.29 5.20 -6.87
N SER A 136 1.91 5.27 -8.15
CA SER A 136 2.84 5.54 -9.26
C SER A 136 3.56 6.87 -9.08
N GLN A 137 2.84 7.93 -8.72
CA GLN A 137 3.41 9.26 -8.47
C GLN A 137 4.36 9.26 -7.27
N SER A 138 4.02 8.56 -6.18
CA SER A 138 4.91 8.47 -5.02
C SER A 138 6.20 7.69 -5.32
N ILE A 139 6.14 6.65 -6.14
CA ILE A 139 7.34 5.95 -6.63
C ILE A 139 8.19 6.90 -7.49
N ALA A 140 7.60 7.55 -8.49
CA ALA A 140 8.32 8.47 -9.37
C ALA A 140 9.02 9.59 -8.59
N MET A 141 8.35 10.15 -7.59
CA MET A 141 8.92 11.18 -6.70
C MET A 141 10.11 10.65 -5.90
N ASN A 142 10.01 9.42 -5.35
CA ASN A 142 11.10 8.80 -4.60
C ASN A 142 12.29 8.45 -5.51
N ILE A 143 12.03 7.96 -6.72
CA ILE A 143 13.07 7.68 -7.71
C ILE A 143 13.81 8.98 -8.06
N SER A 144 13.10 10.05 -8.41
CA SER A 144 13.70 11.35 -8.75
C SER A 144 14.55 11.91 -7.61
N SER A 145 14.12 11.73 -6.36
CA SER A 145 14.86 12.22 -5.18
C SER A 145 16.13 11.39 -4.86
N ASN A 146 16.25 10.18 -5.39
CA ASN A 146 17.34 9.23 -5.11
C ASN A 146 17.96 8.69 -6.42
N GLN A 147 17.82 9.38 -7.53
CA GLN A 147 18.16 8.88 -8.87
C GLN A 147 19.57 8.32 -8.96
N GLU A 148 20.58 9.10 -8.53
CA GLU A 148 21.99 8.70 -8.58
C GLU A 148 22.25 7.38 -7.82
N THR A 149 21.64 7.22 -6.64
CA THR A 149 21.77 6.00 -5.85
C THR A 149 21.07 4.83 -6.53
N ILE A 150 19.85 5.01 -7.04
CA ILE A 150 19.04 3.95 -7.65
C ILE A 150 19.65 3.44 -8.95
N GLU A 151 20.25 4.31 -9.75
CA GLU A 151 20.92 3.94 -10.99
C GLU A 151 22.12 3.02 -10.74
N ASN A 152 22.86 3.27 -9.66
CA ASN A 152 24.13 2.59 -9.34
C ASN A 152 23.98 1.44 -8.31
N GLU A 153 22.78 1.21 -7.75
CA GLU A 153 22.60 0.17 -6.75
C GLU A 153 22.02 -1.13 -7.33
N ASP A 154 22.31 -2.22 -6.64
CA ASP A 154 21.70 -3.52 -6.86
C ASP A 154 20.22 -3.52 -6.43
N ILE A 155 19.49 -4.59 -6.77
CA ILE A 155 18.05 -4.72 -6.49
C ILE A 155 17.75 -5.93 -5.61
N ILE A 156 16.68 -5.81 -4.83
CA ILE A 156 16.15 -6.88 -3.98
C ILE A 156 14.70 -7.14 -4.41
N ILE A 157 14.31 -8.40 -4.50
CA ILE A 157 12.90 -8.80 -4.63
C ILE A 157 12.54 -9.71 -3.47
N ASP A 158 11.44 -9.38 -2.80
CA ASP A 158 10.84 -10.19 -1.74
C ASP A 158 9.33 -10.13 -1.79
N SER A 159 8.67 -11.07 -1.11
CA SER A 159 7.21 -11.17 -1.05
C SER A 159 6.68 -11.09 0.38
N SER A 160 5.58 -10.38 0.56
CA SER A 160 4.86 -10.32 1.82
C SER A 160 3.40 -10.72 1.65
N PHE A 161 2.80 -11.31 2.71
CA PHE A 161 1.38 -11.68 2.70
C PHE A 161 0.49 -10.49 3.07
N ASN A 162 -0.55 -10.28 2.27
CA ASN A 162 -1.67 -9.40 2.57
C ASN A 162 -2.88 -10.27 2.92
N VAL A 163 -3.17 -10.37 4.22
CA VAL A 163 -4.26 -11.22 4.72
C VAL A 163 -5.60 -10.57 4.44
N ALA A 164 -6.48 -11.31 3.79
CA ALA A 164 -7.88 -10.94 3.58
C ALA A 164 -8.77 -11.56 4.68
N PRO A 165 -9.97 -10.97 4.93
CA PRO A 165 -10.95 -11.58 5.82
C PRO A 165 -11.31 -12.98 5.35
N ARG A 166 -11.21 -13.95 6.27
CA ARG A 166 -11.50 -15.36 5.95
C ARG A 166 -12.98 -15.53 5.58
N GLN A 167 -13.23 -16.24 4.50
CA GLN A 167 -14.57 -16.50 3.99
C GLN A 167 -14.99 -17.94 4.24
N ARG A 168 -16.27 -18.14 4.53
CA ARG A 168 -16.89 -19.46 4.62
C ARG A 168 -17.42 -19.85 3.23
N ASN A 169 -16.64 -20.58 2.47
CA ASN A 169 -17.00 -21.16 1.20
C ASN A 169 -17.13 -22.68 1.34
N THR A 170 -17.97 -23.30 0.51
CA THR A 170 -18.00 -24.76 0.39
C THR A 170 -16.73 -25.26 -0.32
N ARG A 171 -16.50 -26.57 -0.29
CA ARG A 171 -15.37 -27.19 -1.00
C ARG A 171 -15.46 -26.96 -2.51
N ASP A 172 -16.66 -27.06 -3.06
CA ASP A 172 -16.91 -26.89 -4.50
C ASP A 172 -16.75 -25.42 -4.92
N GLU A 173 -17.24 -24.46 -4.12
CA GLU A 173 -16.99 -23.03 -4.34
C GLU A 173 -15.49 -22.73 -4.34
N ASN A 174 -14.72 -23.24 -3.37
CA ASN A 174 -13.27 -23.05 -3.32
C ASN A 174 -12.55 -23.72 -4.50
N LYS A 175 -13.06 -24.87 -5.00
CA LYS A 175 -12.52 -25.52 -6.20
C LYS A 175 -12.71 -24.64 -7.43
N LEU A 176 -13.90 -24.12 -7.66
CA LEU A 176 -14.21 -23.22 -8.78
C LEU A 176 -13.39 -21.92 -8.73
N ILE A 177 -13.24 -21.33 -7.54
CA ILE A 177 -12.36 -20.15 -7.35
C ILE A 177 -10.92 -20.48 -7.75
N LYS A 178 -10.40 -21.62 -7.31
CA LYS A 178 -9.03 -22.06 -7.64
C LYS A 178 -8.84 -22.34 -9.13
N GLU A 179 -9.89 -22.78 -9.82
CA GLU A 179 -9.92 -23.02 -11.27
C GLU A 179 -10.11 -21.72 -12.10
N GLY A 180 -10.21 -20.54 -11.44
CA GLY A 180 -10.44 -19.26 -12.11
C GLY A 180 -11.90 -19.02 -12.54
N LYS A 181 -12.84 -19.87 -12.08
CA LYS A 181 -14.29 -19.77 -12.38
C LYS A 181 -15.11 -19.07 -11.28
N GLY A 182 -14.43 -18.29 -10.44
CA GLY A 182 -15.08 -17.59 -9.33
C GLY A 182 -16.18 -16.62 -9.74
N GLU A 183 -16.06 -16.01 -10.92
CA GLU A 183 -17.08 -15.09 -11.46
C GLU A 183 -18.44 -15.75 -11.74
N GLU A 184 -18.44 -17.05 -12.02
CA GLU A 184 -19.66 -17.84 -12.27
C GLU A 184 -20.43 -18.15 -10.97
N LEU A 185 -19.81 -17.97 -9.81
CA LEU A 185 -20.42 -18.24 -8.51
C LEU A 185 -21.41 -17.14 -8.11
N TRP A 186 -22.47 -17.56 -7.44
CA TRP A 186 -23.46 -16.68 -6.80
C TRP A 186 -24.14 -15.68 -7.74
N LEU A 187 -24.31 -16.02 -9.02
CA LEU A 187 -25.00 -15.17 -10.00
C LEU A 187 -26.44 -14.87 -9.56
N ASP A 188 -27.08 -15.83 -8.93
CA ASP A 188 -28.47 -15.70 -8.42
C ASP A 188 -28.53 -14.95 -7.08
N ASN A 189 -27.37 -14.71 -6.43
CA ASN A 189 -27.31 -14.04 -5.13
C ASN A 189 -26.28 -12.91 -5.12
N LYS A 190 -26.70 -11.75 -5.64
CA LYS A 190 -25.84 -10.54 -5.74
C LYS A 190 -25.32 -10.05 -4.38
N TYR A 191 -26.07 -10.26 -3.30
CA TYR A 191 -25.63 -9.86 -1.95
C TYR A 191 -24.51 -10.76 -1.45
N LYS A 192 -24.62 -12.08 -1.66
CA LYS A 192 -23.56 -13.02 -1.34
C LYS A 192 -22.30 -12.75 -2.18
N LYS A 193 -22.45 -12.53 -3.50
CA LYS A 193 -21.33 -12.22 -4.40
C LYS A 193 -20.55 -10.98 -3.95
N ARG A 194 -21.24 -9.92 -3.51
CA ARG A 194 -20.59 -8.69 -2.99
C ARG A 194 -19.79 -8.89 -1.72
N GLN A 195 -20.06 -9.90 -0.94
CA GLN A 195 -19.38 -10.21 0.33
C GLN A 195 -18.23 -11.21 0.15
N LYS A 196 -18.05 -11.71 -1.08
CA LYS A 196 -17.05 -12.71 -1.40
C LYS A 196 -15.91 -12.12 -2.21
N ASP A 197 -14.72 -12.57 -1.87
CA ASP A 197 -13.49 -12.28 -2.60
C ASP A 197 -13.14 -13.56 -3.39
N ILE A 198 -13.25 -13.49 -4.71
CA ILE A 198 -13.05 -14.63 -5.61
C ILE A 198 -11.58 -14.76 -6.04
N ASP A 199 -10.74 -13.77 -5.76
CA ASP A 199 -9.34 -13.75 -6.13
C ASP A 199 -8.42 -14.18 -4.98
N ALA A 200 -8.88 -14.00 -3.73
CA ALA A 200 -8.14 -14.41 -2.56
C ALA A 200 -8.05 -15.94 -2.45
N THR A 201 -6.85 -16.45 -2.16
CA THR A 201 -6.60 -17.88 -2.04
C THR A 201 -5.92 -18.27 -0.75
N TRP A 202 -6.01 -19.55 -0.41
CA TRP A 202 -5.32 -20.15 0.71
C TRP A 202 -3.90 -20.57 0.35
N THR A 203 -2.98 -20.31 1.25
CA THR A 203 -1.61 -20.84 1.17
C THR A 203 -1.10 -21.20 2.58
N LYS A 204 -0.08 -22.04 2.63
CA LYS A 204 0.56 -22.45 3.88
C LYS A 204 2.05 -22.14 3.83
N LYS A 205 2.56 -21.40 4.82
CA LYS A 205 3.99 -21.16 5.00
C LYS A 205 4.38 -21.66 6.39
N ARG A 206 5.28 -22.64 6.45
CA ARG A 206 5.63 -23.37 7.68
C ARG A 206 4.36 -24.00 8.30
N ASN A 207 3.99 -23.61 9.54
CA ASN A 207 2.81 -24.11 10.22
C ASN A 207 1.61 -23.15 10.19
N GLU A 208 1.75 -21.99 9.56
CA GLU A 208 0.71 -20.98 9.47
C GLU A 208 0.00 -21.04 8.12
N THR A 209 -1.31 -20.80 8.16
CA THR A 209 -2.18 -20.77 6.98
C THR A 209 -2.66 -19.36 6.73
N PHE A 210 -2.40 -18.84 5.55
CA PHE A 210 -2.77 -17.50 5.11
C PHE A 210 -3.88 -17.58 4.07
N TYR A 211 -4.82 -16.65 4.16
CA TYR A 211 -5.86 -16.42 3.15
C TYR A 211 -5.75 -14.98 2.66
N GLY A 212 -5.68 -14.77 1.35
CA GLY A 212 -5.57 -13.44 0.76
C GLY A 212 -4.62 -13.38 -0.43
N TYR A 213 -3.69 -12.45 -0.39
CA TYR A 213 -2.80 -12.07 -1.48
C TYR A 213 -1.34 -12.06 -1.05
N LYS A 214 -0.46 -11.96 -2.05
CA LYS A 214 0.95 -11.61 -1.86
C LYS A 214 1.26 -10.33 -2.61
N ALA A 215 2.01 -9.45 -1.98
CA ALA A 215 2.68 -8.33 -2.64
C ALA A 215 4.15 -8.72 -2.85
N HIS A 216 4.57 -8.75 -4.10
CA HIS A 216 5.96 -8.94 -4.50
C HIS A 216 6.54 -7.56 -4.76
N VAL A 217 7.60 -7.23 -4.06
CA VAL A 217 8.18 -5.88 -4.05
C VAL A 217 9.60 -5.93 -4.57
N LYS A 218 9.90 -5.08 -5.56
CA LYS A 218 11.26 -4.76 -5.98
C LYS A 218 11.69 -3.46 -5.31
N CYS A 219 12.84 -3.46 -4.67
CA CYS A 219 13.42 -2.26 -4.07
C CYS A 219 14.92 -2.18 -4.32
N GLY A 220 15.47 -0.98 -4.18
CA GLY A 220 16.89 -0.75 -4.21
C GLY A 220 17.60 -1.38 -3.01
N ALA A 221 18.80 -1.92 -3.21
CA ALA A 221 19.54 -2.63 -2.16
C ALA A 221 20.07 -1.69 -1.07
N ILE A 222 20.41 -0.46 -1.42
CA ILE A 222 20.97 0.57 -0.53
C ILE A 222 19.87 1.54 -0.09
N SER A 223 19.19 2.17 -1.06
CA SER A 223 18.16 3.18 -0.82
C SER A 223 16.92 2.65 -0.12
N LYS A 224 16.64 1.34 -0.28
CA LYS A 224 15.39 0.70 0.15
C LYS A 224 14.13 1.34 -0.46
N VAL A 225 14.28 2.13 -1.52
CA VAL A 225 13.17 2.71 -2.25
C VAL A 225 12.43 1.61 -3.00
N ILE A 226 11.10 1.58 -2.87
CA ILE A 226 10.26 0.68 -3.65
C ILE A 226 10.25 1.17 -5.10
N LEU A 227 10.67 0.30 -6.02
CA LEU A 227 10.77 0.59 -7.45
C LEU A 227 9.57 0.02 -8.21
N GLU A 228 9.09 -1.16 -7.78
CA GLU A 228 7.97 -1.84 -8.42
C GLU A 228 7.22 -2.71 -7.41
N VAL A 229 5.90 -2.89 -7.61
CA VAL A 229 5.08 -3.83 -6.83
C VAL A 229 4.17 -4.62 -7.76
N TYR A 230 4.15 -5.92 -7.58
CA TYR A 230 3.26 -6.82 -8.28
C TYR A 230 2.44 -7.65 -7.27
N THR A 231 1.12 -7.65 -7.42
CA THR A 231 0.22 -8.35 -6.50
C THR A 231 -0.33 -9.61 -7.14
N THR A 232 -0.31 -10.73 -6.39
CA THR A 232 -0.89 -12.00 -6.80
C THR A 232 -1.79 -12.54 -5.70
N ASN A 233 -2.57 -13.59 -6.01
CA ASN A 233 -3.19 -14.37 -4.97
C ASN A 233 -2.15 -15.10 -4.11
N ALA A 234 -2.49 -15.45 -2.86
CA ALA A 234 -1.54 -16.01 -1.90
C ALA A 234 -0.96 -17.39 -2.32
N SER A 235 -1.65 -18.13 -3.20
CA SER A 235 -1.20 -19.46 -3.65
C SER A 235 -0.14 -19.41 -4.76
N THR A 236 0.05 -18.27 -5.41
CA THR A 236 1.06 -18.10 -6.46
C THR A 236 2.46 -18.26 -5.86
N HIS A 237 3.30 -19.10 -6.50
CA HIS A 237 4.66 -19.30 -6.03
C HIS A 237 5.55 -18.11 -6.39
N ASP A 238 6.39 -17.65 -5.44
CA ASP A 238 7.21 -16.44 -5.60
C ASP A 238 8.12 -16.50 -6.83
N SER A 239 8.62 -17.69 -7.18
CA SER A 239 9.48 -17.91 -8.37
C SER A 239 8.81 -17.61 -9.72
N GLN A 240 7.48 -17.50 -9.76
CA GLN A 240 6.75 -17.20 -11.00
C GLN A 240 6.64 -15.69 -11.28
N VAL A 241 7.00 -14.85 -10.30
CA VAL A 241 6.72 -13.42 -10.34
C VAL A 241 7.98 -12.56 -10.49
N ILE A 242 9.14 -13.16 -10.72
CA ILE A 242 10.39 -12.39 -10.85
C ILE A 242 10.37 -11.52 -12.12
N LEU A 243 10.06 -12.13 -13.27
CA LEU A 243 10.15 -11.46 -14.58
C LEU A 243 9.27 -10.20 -14.69
N PRO A 244 8.00 -10.21 -14.22
CA PRO A 244 7.15 -9.01 -14.27
C PRO A 244 7.66 -7.81 -13.46
N LEU A 245 8.59 -8.03 -12.52
CA LEU A 245 9.17 -6.98 -11.68
C LEU A 245 10.46 -6.39 -12.27
N LEU A 246 11.03 -7.02 -13.31
CA LEU A 246 12.29 -6.57 -13.89
C LEU A 246 12.05 -5.60 -15.05
N HIS A 247 12.91 -4.61 -15.16
CA HIS A 247 12.90 -3.60 -16.20
C HIS A 247 14.20 -3.58 -17.00
N PRO A 248 14.22 -3.04 -18.23
CA PRO A 248 15.46 -2.90 -19.02
C PRO A 248 16.56 -2.13 -18.29
N ASN A 249 16.22 -1.23 -17.37
CA ASN A 249 17.19 -0.47 -16.59
C ASN A 249 17.87 -1.29 -15.46
N ASP A 250 17.48 -2.53 -15.26
CA ASP A 250 18.07 -3.43 -14.26
C ASP A 250 19.29 -4.20 -14.81
N VAL A 251 19.64 -4.03 -16.08
CA VAL A 251 20.80 -4.67 -16.73
C VAL A 251 22.08 -4.39 -15.96
N ASN A 252 22.94 -5.42 -15.84
CA ASN A 252 24.23 -5.42 -15.14
C ASN A 252 24.14 -5.23 -13.60
N LYS A 253 22.94 -5.24 -13.03
CA LYS A 253 22.74 -5.23 -11.56
C LYS A 253 22.74 -6.64 -10.99
N LYS A 254 23.03 -6.74 -9.69
CA LYS A 254 22.79 -7.97 -8.92
C LYS A 254 21.36 -7.96 -8.38
N LEU A 255 20.73 -9.12 -8.48
CA LEU A 255 19.37 -9.34 -7.99
C LEU A 255 19.41 -10.26 -6.77
N TYR A 256 19.20 -9.71 -5.59
CA TYR A 256 19.14 -10.48 -4.34
C TYR A 256 17.76 -11.07 -4.13
N LEU A 257 17.72 -12.37 -3.86
CA LEU A 257 16.50 -13.16 -3.72
C LEU A 257 16.60 -14.08 -2.50
N ASP A 258 15.49 -14.30 -1.82
CA ASP A 258 15.44 -15.28 -0.73
C ASP A 258 15.54 -16.72 -1.25
N ALA A 259 15.69 -17.69 -0.33
CA ALA A 259 15.78 -19.10 -0.68
C ALA A 259 14.50 -19.70 -1.32
N GLY A 260 13.38 -19.01 -1.24
CA GLY A 260 12.11 -19.40 -1.89
C GLY A 260 12.17 -19.35 -3.42
N TYR A 261 13.08 -18.53 -3.96
CA TYR A 261 13.29 -18.37 -5.39
C TYR A 261 14.28 -19.39 -5.97
N SER A 262 14.91 -20.23 -5.13
CA SER A 262 15.83 -21.27 -5.58
C SER A 262 15.12 -22.27 -6.51
N GLY A 263 15.71 -22.53 -7.66
CA GLY A 263 15.14 -23.42 -8.67
C GLY A 263 14.11 -22.78 -9.60
N ALA A 264 13.93 -21.47 -9.56
CA ALA A 264 13.11 -20.77 -10.53
C ALA A 264 13.68 -20.95 -11.94
N LYS A 265 12.85 -21.42 -12.88
CA LYS A 265 13.27 -21.60 -14.30
C LYS A 265 13.71 -20.28 -14.93
N SER A 266 13.15 -19.16 -14.45
CA SER A 266 13.49 -17.82 -14.93
C SER A 266 14.90 -17.34 -14.56
N LEU A 267 15.60 -17.98 -13.62
CA LEU A 267 16.94 -17.53 -13.22
C LEU A 267 17.97 -17.61 -14.36
N SER A 268 17.89 -18.63 -15.23
CA SER A 268 18.74 -18.73 -16.41
C SER A 268 18.44 -17.64 -17.43
N THR A 269 17.17 -17.36 -17.71
CA THR A 269 16.73 -16.27 -18.59
C THR A 269 17.20 -14.92 -18.06
N ILE A 270 17.02 -14.67 -16.75
CA ILE A 270 17.45 -13.43 -16.08
C ILE A 270 18.96 -13.21 -16.27
N LYS A 271 19.76 -14.26 -16.08
CA LYS A 271 21.21 -14.18 -16.22
C LYS A 271 21.66 -14.03 -17.66
N ASN A 272 21.12 -14.86 -18.57
CA ASN A 272 21.65 -15.00 -19.92
C ASN A 272 21.04 -13.99 -20.92
N GLU A 273 19.77 -13.66 -20.76
CA GLU A 273 19.04 -12.79 -21.69
C GLU A 273 18.90 -11.37 -21.17
N LEU A 274 18.69 -11.19 -19.85
CA LEU A 274 18.55 -9.86 -19.24
C LEU A 274 19.85 -9.31 -18.66
N HIS A 275 20.93 -10.12 -18.65
CA HIS A 275 22.24 -9.74 -18.11
C HIS A 275 22.18 -9.21 -16.66
N ILE A 276 21.29 -9.78 -15.84
CA ILE A 276 21.17 -9.49 -14.42
C ILE A 276 21.75 -10.68 -13.65
N GLU A 277 22.56 -10.43 -12.63
CA GLU A 277 23.19 -11.51 -11.83
C GLU A 277 22.30 -11.92 -10.66
N PRO A 278 21.58 -13.07 -10.69
CA PRO A 278 20.74 -13.51 -9.59
C PRO A 278 21.58 -14.07 -8.44
N ILE A 279 21.43 -13.49 -7.26
CA ILE A 279 22.08 -13.92 -6.01
C ILE A 279 21.01 -14.48 -5.09
N VAL A 280 20.85 -15.81 -5.10
CA VAL A 280 19.81 -16.50 -4.32
C VAL A 280 20.42 -17.01 -3.01
N CYS A 281 19.70 -16.84 -1.89
CA CYS A 281 20.07 -17.43 -0.62
C CYS A 281 19.94 -18.96 -0.68
N GLU A 282 20.88 -19.64 -0.03
CA GLU A 282 20.88 -21.10 0.03
C GLU A 282 19.83 -21.61 1.00
N LYS A 283 19.18 -22.75 0.65
CA LYS A 283 18.11 -23.37 1.45
C LYS A 283 18.59 -24.67 2.06
N GLY A 284 18.46 -24.78 3.38
CA GLY A 284 18.60 -26.05 4.07
C GLY A 284 17.45 -27.02 3.73
N ARG A 285 17.74 -28.32 3.66
CA ARG A 285 16.74 -29.39 3.53
C ARG A 285 16.52 -30.08 4.87
N ARG A 286 15.39 -30.76 5.04
CA ARG A 286 15.00 -31.43 6.30
C ARG A 286 16.11 -32.37 6.83
N ASN A 287 16.77 -33.10 5.92
CA ASN A 287 17.82 -34.07 6.28
C ASN A 287 19.25 -33.54 5.99
N LYS A 288 19.40 -32.29 5.54
CA LYS A 288 20.67 -31.63 5.24
C LYS A 288 20.55 -30.17 5.60
N PRO A 289 20.69 -29.82 6.89
CA PRO A 289 20.67 -28.43 7.35
C PRO A 289 21.84 -27.66 6.74
N LEU A 290 21.71 -26.33 6.65
CA LEU A 290 22.82 -25.47 6.21
C LEU A 290 23.97 -25.58 7.19
N THR A 291 25.16 -25.78 6.65
CA THR A 291 26.44 -25.66 7.39
C THR A 291 26.75 -24.18 7.67
N ASP A 292 27.79 -23.92 8.43
CA ASP A 292 28.11 -22.53 8.84
C ASP A 292 28.58 -21.64 7.68
N ALA A 293 29.24 -22.19 6.67
CA ALA A 293 29.67 -21.45 5.49
C ALA A 293 28.47 -20.88 4.67
N PRO A 294 27.46 -21.70 4.25
CA PRO A 294 26.23 -21.18 3.66
C PRO A 294 25.46 -20.20 4.54
N LYS A 295 25.41 -20.39 5.87
CA LYS A 295 24.78 -19.44 6.78
C LYS A 295 25.47 -18.07 6.77
N LYS A 296 26.83 -18.06 6.78
CA LYS A 296 27.59 -16.81 6.66
C LYS A 296 27.37 -16.15 5.29
N SER A 297 27.39 -16.95 4.21
CA SER A 297 27.09 -16.47 2.86
C SER A 297 25.70 -15.80 2.80
N ASN A 298 24.66 -16.45 3.36
CA ASN A 298 23.31 -15.88 3.39
C ASN A 298 23.22 -14.57 4.18
N ARG A 299 23.99 -14.39 5.27
CA ARG A 299 24.02 -13.12 6.02
C ARG A 299 24.63 -11.96 5.21
N ILE A 300 25.51 -12.26 4.25
CA ILE A 300 26.10 -11.25 3.36
C ILE A 300 25.12 -10.91 2.24
N LYS A 301 24.27 -11.88 1.83
CA LYS A 301 23.28 -11.74 0.76
C LYS A 301 21.97 -11.10 1.22
N SER A 302 21.70 -11.09 2.52
CA SER A 302 20.49 -10.50 3.13
C SER A 302 20.75 -9.11 3.70
#